data_60a9df5e294cc66bd719add984fc199d
#
_entry.id   60a9df5e294cc66bd719add984fc199d
#
_cell.length_a   1.000
_cell.length_b   1.000
_cell.length_c   1.000
_cell.angle_alpha   90.00
_cell.angle_beta   90.00
_cell.angle_gamma   90.00
#
_symmetry.space_group_name_H-M   'P 1'
#
loop_
_entity.id
_entity.type
_entity.pdbx_description
1 polymer ?
#
loop_
_entity_poly.entity_id
_entity_poly.type
_entity_poly.pdbx_seq_one_letter_code
_entity_poly.pdbx_strand_id
1 'polypeptide(L)'
;TFHKAALKAGRFDCAYLDNGVQYTAGHLGKACAKLGIRLVHAKPGACQSKGKIEKFHQKVDQFIEEIRVAHVHSVEELNRRWKIFLEQEYQKEAHAGIREYYESQGASVPACGITPEQEWMRDTRGLVFLDVSVVAEAFLHRETRRIDEAGCFSLCGSRYEASAALANLEAEIAYDPMDMETVTVCCRGTDPFPAHRMEIGAFASRVLPVPVGMGDGIPETSRLLDALEKKYKEDHGQMARALSFGDYGKEAGSHV
;
A
#
# COMPACT_ATOMS: atom_id res chain seq x y z
N THR A 1 -1.18 -5.14 13.65
CA THR A 1 -2.23 -5.38 14.67
C THR A 1 -3.60 -4.91 14.14
N PHE A 2 -3.79 -3.65 13.74
CA PHE A 2 -5.05 -3.11 13.20
C PHE A 2 -5.56 -3.86 11.97
N HIS A 3 -4.68 -4.15 11.01
CA HIS A 3 -4.99 -4.96 9.82
C HIS A 3 -5.62 -6.31 10.21
N LYS A 4 -4.96 -7.07 11.11
CA LYS A 4 -5.48 -8.35 11.60
C LYS A 4 -6.80 -8.20 12.36
N ALA A 5 -6.97 -7.13 13.14
CA ALA A 5 -8.21 -6.87 13.87
C ALA A 5 -9.39 -6.61 12.92
N ALA A 6 -9.20 -5.77 11.90
CA ALA A 6 -10.22 -5.48 10.90
C ALA A 6 -10.65 -6.71 10.11
N LEU A 7 -9.72 -7.62 9.80
CA LEU A 7 -10.03 -8.88 9.11
C LEU A 7 -10.73 -9.91 10.00
N LYS A 8 -10.33 -10.01 11.29
CA LYS A 8 -10.87 -11.02 12.20
C LYS A 8 -12.19 -10.61 12.84
N ALA A 9 -12.34 -9.36 13.25
CA ALA A 9 -13.45 -8.85 14.04
C ALA A 9 -14.33 -7.85 13.29
N GLY A 10 -14.06 -7.63 12.01
CA GLY A 10 -14.74 -6.61 11.22
C GLY A 10 -14.21 -5.19 11.48
N ARG A 11 -14.77 -4.24 10.74
CA ARG A 11 -14.45 -2.82 10.90
C ARG A 11 -15.01 -2.31 12.23
N PHE A 12 -14.16 -1.70 13.03
CA PHE A 12 -14.58 -0.99 14.23
C PHE A 12 -14.76 0.51 13.94
N ASP A 13 -15.65 1.17 14.66
CA ASP A 13 -16.02 2.57 14.39
C ASP A 13 -14.96 3.56 14.86
N CYS A 14 -14.24 3.22 15.93
CA CYS A 14 -13.30 4.13 16.57
C CYS A 14 -12.13 3.38 17.20
N ALA A 15 -10.93 3.93 17.03
CA ALA A 15 -9.74 3.53 17.78
C ALA A 15 -9.31 4.67 18.71
N TYR A 16 -9.19 4.36 20.00
CA TYR A 16 -8.68 5.29 21.01
C TYR A 16 -7.23 4.97 21.33
N LEU A 17 -6.33 5.90 21.04
CA LEU A 17 -4.89 5.71 21.12
C LEU A 17 -4.22 6.77 21.98
N ASP A 18 -3.01 6.52 22.40
CA ASP A 18 -2.16 7.56 22.99
C ASP A 18 -1.51 8.44 21.92
N ASN A 19 -0.73 9.44 22.40
CA ASN A 19 0.01 10.35 21.54
C ASN A 19 1.41 9.82 21.19
N GLY A 20 1.61 8.49 21.23
CA GLY A 20 2.87 7.87 20.79
C GLY A 20 3.17 8.22 19.34
N VAL A 21 4.46 8.41 19.00
CA VAL A 21 4.91 8.78 17.65
C VAL A 21 4.39 7.82 16.60
N GLN A 22 4.33 6.52 16.91
CA GLN A 22 3.82 5.48 16.01
C GLN A 22 2.34 5.65 15.67
N TYR A 23 1.55 6.29 16.52
CA TYR A 23 0.11 6.49 16.32
C TYR A 23 -0.23 7.87 15.75
N THR A 24 0.67 8.84 15.89
CA THR A 24 0.55 10.17 15.28
C THR A 24 1.14 10.21 13.86
N ALA A 25 1.87 9.16 13.47
CA ALA A 25 2.37 9.03 12.11
C ALA A 25 1.21 9.03 11.10
N GLY A 26 1.29 9.88 10.09
CA GLY A 26 0.21 10.09 9.11
C GLY A 26 -0.23 8.83 8.36
N HIS A 27 0.59 7.77 8.36
CA HIS A 27 0.26 6.48 7.74
C HIS A 27 -0.97 5.81 8.39
N LEU A 28 -0.97 5.65 9.72
CA LEU A 28 -2.11 5.02 10.42
C LEU A 28 -3.38 5.85 10.24
N GLY A 29 -3.27 7.19 10.30
CA GLY A 29 -4.38 8.09 10.05
C GLY A 29 -4.99 7.91 8.67
N LYS A 30 -4.16 7.82 7.63
CA LYS A 30 -4.60 7.57 6.25
C LYS A 30 -5.26 6.20 6.11
N ALA A 31 -4.69 5.15 6.69
CA ALA A 31 -5.26 3.81 6.67
C ALA A 31 -6.64 3.77 7.33
N CYS A 32 -6.76 4.33 8.54
CA CYS A 32 -8.04 4.40 9.25
C CYS A 32 -9.09 5.23 8.49
N ALA A 33 -8.69 6.36 7.89
CA ALA A 33 -9.60 7.18 7.09
C ALA A 33 -10.15 6.42 5.88
N LYS A 34 -9.30 5.67 5.17
CA LYS A 34 -9.72 4.80 4.05
C LYS A 34 -10.74 3.73 4.48
N LEU A 35 -10.56 3.15 5.67
CA LEU A 35 -11.45 2.14 6.21
C LEU A 35 -12.70 2.71 6.89
N GLY A 36 -12.83 4.04 7.00
CA GLY A 36 -13.92 4.69 7.71
C GLY A 36 -13.83 4.54 9.23
N ILE A 37 -12.62 4.36 9.78
CA ILE A 37 -12.34 4.22 11.21
C ILE A 37 -11.93 5.59 11.77
N ARG A 38 -12.61 6.05 12.81
CA ARG A 38 -12.28 7.31 13.50
C ARG A 38 -11.12 7.09 14.47
N LEU A 39 -10.03 7.83 14.30
CA LEU A 39 -8.96 7.89 15.29
C LEU A 39 -9.25 8.97 16.35
N VAL A 40 -9.11 8.61 17.61
CA VAL A 40 -9.21 9.51 18.75
C VAL A 40 -7.95 9.36 19.59
N HIS A 41 -7.25 10.46 19.79
CA HIS A 41 -6.06 10.50 20.63
C HIS A 41 -6.40 10.96 22.05
N ALA A 42 -5.77 10.32 23.04
CA ALA A 42 -5.92 10.71 24.44
C ALA A 42 -5.46 12.17 24.65
N LYS A 43 -6.15 12.90 25.51
CA LYS A 43 -5.66 14.23 25.92
C LYS A 43 -4.30 14.08 26.62
N PRO A 44 -3.35 14.99 26.41
CA PRO A 44 -2.09 14.99 27.15
C PRO A 44 -2.37 14.99 28.65
N GLY A 45 -1.69 14.12 29.41
CA GLY A 45 -1.87 13.98 30.85
C GLY A 45 -3.08 13.16 31.32
N ALA A 46 -3.93 12.65 30.41
CA ALA A 46 -5.12 11.85 30.78
C ALA A 46 -4.77 10.35 30.99
N CYS A 47 -3.90 10.05 31.96
CA CYS A 47 -3.51 8.66 32.29
C CYS A 47 -4.70 7.77 32.66
N GLN A 48 -5.69 8.32 33.38
CA GLN A 48 -6.88 7.58 33.86
C GLN A 48 -7.76 7.03 32.72
N SER A 49 -7.69 7.61 31.53
CA SER A 49 -8.48 7.13 30.38
C SER A 49 -7.97 5.82 29.77
N LYS A 50 -6.84 5.29 30.26
CA LYS A 50 -6.17 4.09 29.78
C LYS A 50 -6.29 2.87 30.70
N GLY A 51 -7.05 2.95 31.78
CA GLY A 51 -7.15 1.90 32.79
C GLY A 51 -7.42 0.51 32.22
N LYS A 52 -8.21 0.40 31.13
CA LYS A 52 -8.48 -0.89 30.47
C LYS A 52 -7.24 -1.50 29.82
N ILE A 53 -6.43 -0.71 29.14
CA ILE A 53 -5.20 -1.21 28.51
C ILE A 53 -4.12 -1.48 29.57
N GLU A 54 -4.07 -0.71 30.65
CA GLU A 54 -3.15 -0.95 31.76
C GLU A 54 -3.45 -2.28 32.45
N LYS A 55 -4.73 -2.60 32.68
CA LYS A 55 -5.15 -3.91 33.20
C LYS A 55 -4.79 -5.06 32.23
N PHE A 56 -4.95 -4.83 30.94
CA PHE A 56 -4.51 -5.80 29.95
C PHE A 56 -3.00 -6.02 29.98
N HIS A 57 -2.20 -4.96 30.12
CA HIS A 57 -0.74 -5.07 30.26
C HIS A 57 -0.32 -5.91 31.49
N GLN A 58 -1.03 -5.81 32.61
CA GLN A 58 -0.78 -6.68 33.77
C GLN A 58 -0.97 -8.18 33.43
N LYS A 59 -1.95 -8.52 32.57
CA LYS A 59 -2.12 -9.89 32.06
C LYS A 59 -1.02 -10.29 31.08
N VAL A 60 -0.51 -9.35 30.28
CA VAL A 60 0.66 -9.59 29.43
C VAL A 60 1.89 -9.88 30.26
N ASP A 61 2.12 -9.13 31.34
CA ASP A 61 3.25 -9.34 32.25
C ASP A 61 3.18 -10.73 32.90
N GLN A 62 1.99 -11.13 33.36
CA GLN A 62 1.76 -12.50 33.86
C GLN A 62 2.12 -13.56 32.82
N PHE A 63 1.67 -13.39 31.58
CA PHE A 63 2.03 -14.31 30.49
C PHE A 63 3.54 -14.35 30.22
N ILE A 64 4.23 -13.21 30.29
CA ILE A 64 5.69 -13.14 30.10
C ILE A 64 6.43 -13.95 31.18
N GLU A 65 6.00 -13.87 32.41
CA GLU A 65 6.61 -14.69 33.50
C GLU A 65 6.40 -16.18 33.23
N GLU A 66 5.21 -16.62 32.82
CA GLU A 66 4.95 -18.02 32.45
C GLU A 66 5.83 -18.49 31.27
N ILE A 67 6.05 -17.64 30.29
CA ILE A 67 6.89 -17.92 29.12
C ILE A 67 8.37 -18.07 29.53
N ARG A 68 8.84 -17.27 30.49
CA ARG A 68 10.19 -17.40 31.03
C ARG A 68 10.40 -18.75 31.71
N VAL A 69 9.46 -19.19 32.54
CA VAL A 69 9.47 -20.49 33.17
C VAL A 69 9.41 -21.63 32.16
N ALA A 70 8.64 -21.44 31.09
CA ALA A 70 8.49 -22.45 30.05
C ALA A 70 9.65 -22.52 29.05
N HIS A 71 10.69 -21.69 29.21
CA HIS A 71 11.90 -21.66 28.36
C HIS A 71 11.57 -21.60 26.84
N VAL A 72 10.65 -20.76 26.45
CA VAL A 72 10.29 -20.61 25.03
C VAL A 72 11.38 -19.88 24.26
N HIS A 73 11.84 -20.48 23.15
CA HIS A 73 12.98 -19.98 22.36
C HIS A 73 12.61 -19.60 20.92
N SER A 74 11.37 -19.84 20.46
CA SER A 74 10.94 -19.45 19.13
C SER A 74 9.76 -18.48 19.15
N VAL A 75 9.75 -17.59 18.16
CA VAL A 75 8.67 -16.60 17.99
C VAL A 75 7.35 -17.29 17.61
N GLU A 76 7.42 -18.37 16.85
CA GLU A 76 6.25 -19.16 16.43
C GLU A 76 5.59 -19.81 17.65
N GLU A 77 6.38 -20.40 18.53
CA GLU A 77 5.88 -21.00 19.77
C GLU A 77 5.33 -19.93 20.72
N LEU A 78 6.01 -18.79 20.84
CA LEU A 78 5.53 -17.65 21.63
C LEU A 78 4.16 -17.18 21.13
N ASN A 79 4.01 -16.96 19.83
CA ASN A 79 2.75 -16.52 19.22
C ASN A 79 1.63 -17.56 19.40
N ARG A 80 1.95 -18.86 19.28
CA ARG A 80 0.99 -19.94 19.51
C ARG A 80 0.51 -19.95 20.96
N ARG A 81 1.43 -19.86 21.94
CA ARG A 81 1.09 -19.85 23.38
C ARG A 81 0.33 -18.59 23.75
N TRP A 82 0.72 -17.42 23.18
CA TRP A 82 -0.01 -16.18 23.37
C TRP A 82 -1.46 -16.26 22.89
N LYS A 83 -1.69 -16.86 21.73
CA LYS A 83 -3.04 -17.08 21.22
C LYS A 83 -3.86 -17.96 22.17
N ILE A 84 -3.29 -19.06 22.64
CA ILE A 84 -3.95 -19.96 23.59
C ILE A 84 -4.28 -19.24 24.91
N PHE A 85 -3.34 -18.47 25.44
CA PHE A 85 -3.53 -17.69 26.66
C PHE A 85 -4.68 -16.69 26.51
N LEU A 86 -4.73 -15.96 25.40
CA LEU A 86 -5.83 -15.03 25.12
C LEU A 86 -7.18 -15.72 25.03
N GLU A 87 -7.26 -16.86 24.35
CA GLU A 87 -8.52 -17.56 24.06
C GLU A 87 -9.02 -18.40 25.25
N GLN A 88 -8.12 -18.97 26.05
CA GLN A 88 -8.51 -19.89 27.13
C GLN A 88 -8.50 -19.24 28.52
N GLU A 89 -7.68 -18.21 28.73
CA GLU A 89 -7.54 -17.50 29.99
C GLU A 89 -8.25 -16.15 29.93
N TYR A 90 -7.69 -15.20 29.17
CA TYR A 90 -8.15 -13.81 29.19
C TYR A 90 -9.62 -13.65 28.77
N GLN A 91 -10.05 -14.33 27.70
CA GLN A 91 -11.42 -14.20 27.20
C GLN A 91 -12.46 -14.90 28.08
N LYS A 92 -12.05 -15.87 28.88
CA LYS A 92 -12.93 -16.69 29.74
C LYS A 92 -12.88 -16.33 31.23
N GLU A 93 -11.98 -15.47 31.64
CA GLU A 93 -11.91 -14.95 33.02
C GLU A 93 -12.91 -13.80 33.21
N ALA A 94 -13.61 -13.80 34.36
CA ALA A 94 -14.54 -12.72 34.71
C ALA A 94 -13.79 -11.39 34.84
N HIS A 95 -14.28 -10.35 34.12
CA HIS A 95 -13.60 -9.08 34.09
C HIS A 95 -14.24 -8.07 35.03
N ALA A 96 -13.49 -7.60 36.05
CA ALA A 96 -13.98 -6.66 37.06
C ALA A 96 -14.56 -5.37 36.44
N GLY A 97 -13.89 -4.79 35.44
CA GLY A 97 -14.37 -3.58 34.79
C GLY A 97 -15.69 -3.75 34.01
N ILE A 98 -16.03 -4.97 33.57
CA ILE A 98 -17.36 -5.25 32.99
C ILE A 98 -18.40 -5.26 34.11
N ARG A 99 -18.07 -5.87 35.25
CA ARG A 99 -18.93 -5.86 36.43
C ARG A 99 -19.21 -4.43 36.89
N GLU A 100 -18.18 -3.63 37.14
CA GLU A 100 -18.27 -2.22 37.55
C GLU A 100 -19.13 -1.39 36.59
N TYR A 101 -19.00 -1.63 35.28
CA TYR A 101 -19.82 -0.96 34.29
C TYR A 101 -21.32 -1.28 34.47
N TYR A 102 -21.69 -2.55 34.59
CA TYR A 102 -23.10 -2.95 34.75
C TYR A 102 -23.68 -2.50 36.08
N GLU A 103 -22.91 -2.61 37.17
CA GLU A 103 -23.31 -2.11 38.50
C GLU A 103 -23.54 -0.58 38.48
N SER A 104 -22.71 0.17 37.75
CA SER A 104 -22.91 1.62 37.58
C SER A 104 -24.18 1.98 36.80
N GLN A 105 -24.68 1.06 35.97
CA GLN A 105 -25.94 1.19 35.25
C GLN A 105 -27.15 0.65 36.05
N GLY A 106 -26.93 0.21 37.31
CA GLY A 106 -27.99 -0.38 38.15
C GLY A 106 -28.42 -1.79 37.72
N ALA A 107 -27.62 -2.45 36.87
CA ALA A 107 -27.91 -3.80 36.41
C ALA A 107 -27.34 -4.85 37.38
N SER A 108 -28.08 -5.96 37.59
CA SER A 108 -27.57 -7.08 38.36
C SER A 108 -26.57 -7.90 37.57
N VAL A 109 -25.43 -8.20 38.17
CA VAL A 109 -24.37 -9.03 37.57
C VAL A 109 -24.33 -10.40 38.24
N PRO A 110 -24.23 -11.51 37.49
CA PRO A 110 -24.10 -12.85 38.05
C PRO A 110 -22.91 -12.92 39.02
N ALA A 111 -23.04 -13.77 40.07
CA ALA A 111 -22.00 -13.96 41.07
C ALA A 111 -20.64 -14.41 40.44
N CYS A 112 -20.69 -15.23 39.38
CA CYS A 112 -19.51 -15.66 38.61
C CYS A 112 -18.90 -14.54 37.75
N GLY A 113 -19.52 -13.38 37.66
CA GLY A 113 -19.08 -12.27 36.81
C GLY A 113 -19.46 -12.47 35.34
N ILE A 114 -18.95 -11.57 34.50
CA ILE A 114 -19.14 -11.59 33.04
C ILE A 114 -17.76 -11.61 32.41
N THR A 115 -17.57 -12.52 31.46
CA THR A 115 -16.31 -12.65 30.73
C THR A 115 -16.27 -11.74 29.49
N PRO A 116 -15.08 -11.33 28.98
CA PRO A 116 -14.97 -10.60 27.74
C PRO A 116 -15.65 -11.28 26.55
N GLU A 117 -15.56 -12.61 26.44
CA GLU A 117 -16.20 -13.40 25.39
C GLU A 117 -17.73 -13.29 25.49
N GLN A 118 -18.31 -13.44 26.70
CA GLN A 118 -19.74 -13.29 26.93
C GLN A 118 -20.23 -11.89 26.60
N GLU A 119 -19.45 -10.87 26.97
CA GLU A 119 -19.80 -9.48 26.66
C GLU A 119 -19.75 -9.19 25.17
N TRP A 120 -18.77 -9.72 24.46
CA TRP A 120 -18.69 -9.64 23.00
C TRP A 120 -19.92 -10.28 22.33
N MET A 121 -20.34 -11.46 22.78
CA MET A 121 -21.50 -12.17 22.24
C MET A 121 -22.85 -11.48 22.54
N ARG A 122 -22.89 -10.58 23.51
CA ARG A 122 -24.08 -9.76 23.80
C ARG A 122 -24.28 -8.60 22.84
N ASP A 123 -23.24 -8.21 22.13
CA ASP A 123 -23.33 -7.12 21.16
C ASP A 123 -24.14 -7.56 19.95
N THR A 124 -25.31 -6.96 19.80
CA THR A 124 -26.25 -7.25 18.70
C THR A 124 -25.97 -6.44 17.44
N ARG A 125 -25.01 -5.53 17.47
CA ARG A 125 -24.64 -4.75 16.28
C ARG A 125 -24.03 -5.67 15.24
N GLY A 126 -24.46 -5.51 13.99
CA GLY A 126 -23.90 -6.29 12.88
C GLY A 126 -22.42 -5.95 12.67
N LEU A 127 -21.60 -6.99 12.56
CA LEU A 127 -20.19 -6.81 12.18
C LEU A 127 -20.10 -6.45 10.70
N VAL A 128 -19.34 -5.41 10.38
CA VAL A 128 -19.08 -4.97 9.00
C VAL A 128 -17.73 -5.50 8.57
N PHE A 129 -17.73 -6.53 7.74
CA PHE A 129 -16.50 -7.04 7.13
C PHE A 129 -16.23 -6.31 5.82
N LEU A 130 -15.02 -5.82 5.67
CA LEU A 130 -14.52 -5.23 4.45
C LEU A 130 -13.82 -6.29 3.60
N ASP A 131 -13.77 -6.06 2.29
CA ASP A 131 -12.99 -6.91 1.41
C ASP A 131 -11.51 -6.93 1.83
N VAL A 132 -10.89 -8.12 1.76
CA VAL A 132 -9.49 -8.31 2.15
C VAL A 132 -8.55 -7.42 1.36
N SER A 133 -8.81 -7.21 0.08
CA SER A 133 -8.01 -6.35 -0.79
C SER A 133 -8.09 -4.88 -0.37
N VAL A 134 -9.28 -4.40 0.01
CA VAL A 134 -9.49 -3.03 0.51
C VAL A 134 -8.75 -2.81 1.82
N VAL A 135 -8.81 -3.80 2.73
CA VAL A 135 -8.07 -3.71 4.00
C VAL A 135 -6.55 -3.74 3.74
N ALA A 136 -6.06 -4.64 2.89
CA ALA A 136 -4.65 -4.73 2.55
C ALA A 136 -4.15 -3.41 1.94
N GLU A 137 -4.85 -2.87 0.96
CA GLU A 137 -4.50 -1.62 0.28
C GLU A 137 -4.49 -0.41 1.24
N ALA A 138 -5.40 -0.37 2.22
CA ALA A 138 -5.44 0.71 3.20
C ALA A 138 -4.18 0.79 4.05
N PHE A 139 -3.53 -0.34 4.31
CA PHE A 139 -2.32 -0.44 5.13
C PHE A 139 -1.01 -0.41 4.34
N LEU A 140 -1.04 -0.30 3.02
CA LEU A 140 0.18 -0.07 2.24
C LEU A 140 0.80 1.28 2.59
N HIS A 141 2.11 1.28 2.76
CA HIS A 141 2.89 2.50 2.85
C HIS A 141 2.94 3.18 1.49
N ARG A 142 2.97 4.51 1.47
CA ARG A 142 3.02 5.30 0.23
C ARG A 142 4.07 6.38 0.36
N GLU A 143 5.01 6.38 -0.58
CA GLU A 143 6.09 7.37 -0.65
C GLU A 143 6.27 7.85 -2.08
N THR A 144 6.47 9.15 -2.26
CA THR A 144 6.82 9.71 -3.57
C THR A 144 8.31 9.49 -3.83
N ARG A 145 8.65 8.94 -4.99
CA ARG A 145 10.02 8.77 -5.49
C ARG A 145 10.14 9.29 -6.89
N ARG A 146 11.32 9.84 -7.19
CA ARG A 146 11.68 10.19 -8.56
C ARG A 146 12.31 8.97 -9.22
N ILE A 147 11.86 8.68 -10.43
CA ILE A 147 12.41 7.62 -11.28
C ILE A 147 13.60 8.20 -12.03
N ASP A 148 14.73 7.50 -12.03
CA ASP A 148 15.96 7.94 -12.71
C ASP A 148 15.87 7.73 -14.25
N GLU A 149 16.92 8.14 -14.96
CA GLU A 149 17.00 8.01 -16.43
C GLU A 149 16.98 6.56 -16.91
N ALA A 150 17.39 5.61 -16.05
CA ALA A 150 17.35 4.18 -16.35
C ALA A 150 15.97 3.55 -16.05
N GLY A 151 14.96 4.32 -15.62
CA GLY A 151 13.66 3.82 -15.25
C GLY A 151 13.62 3.16 -13.88
N CYS A 152 14.58 3.46 -12.99
CA CYS A 152 14.71 2.85 -11.68
C CYS A 152 14.50 3.88 -10.56
N PHE A 153 14.22 3.38 -9.35
CA PHE A 153 14.13 4.19 -8.14
C PHE A 153 14.66 3.43 -6.92
N SER A 154 15.02 4.17 -5.87
CA SER A 154 15.47 3.59 -4.60
C SER A 154 14.39 3.74 -3.54
N LEU A 155 14.11 2.65 -2.81
CA LEU A 155 13.16 2.59 -1.71
C LEU A 155 13.71 1.73 -0.58
N CYS A 156 13.74 2.25 0.64
CA CYS A 156 14.21 1.52 1.84
C CYS A 156 15.56 0.82 1.65
N GLY A 157 16.52 1.46 0.96
CA GLY A 157 17.85 0.91 0.73
C GLY A 157 17.96 -0.14 -0.38
N SER A 158 16.85 -0.48 -1.03
CA SER A 158 16.80 -1.38 -2.20
C SER A 158 16.51 -0.59 -3.47
N ARG A 159 16.94 -1.12 -4.62
CA ARG A 159 16.69 -0.54 -5.94
C ARG A 159 15.62 -1.35 -6.65
N TYR A 160 14.70 -0.67 -7.31
CA TYR A 160 13.58 -1.25 -8.04
C TYR A 160 13.59 -0.77 -9.48
N GLU A 161 13.19 -1.64 -10.38
CA GLU A 161 13.03 -1.35 -11.79
C GLU A 161 11.54 -1.12 -12.08
N ALA A 162 11.21 0.09 -12.54
CA ALA A 162 9.87 0.45 -12.97
C ALA A 162 9.74 0.35 -14.50
N SER A 163 9.99 1.45 -15.20
CA SER A 163 9.99 1.49 -16.67
C SER A 163 10.80 2.70 -17.14
N ALA A 164 11.57 2.54 -18.20
CA ALA A 164 12.27 3.64 -18.86
C ALA A 164 11.31 4.72 -19.40
N ALA A 165 10.05 4.35 -19.70
CA ALA A 165 9.02 5.28 -20.12
C ALA A 165 8.65 6.31 -19.04
N LEU A 166 8.94 6.01 -17.77
CA LEU A 166 8.70 6.88 -16.62
C LEU A 166 9.93 7.68 -16.18
N ALA A 167 11.01 7.63 -16.95
CA ALA A 167 12.25 8.33 -16.62
C ALA A 167 12.01 9.80 -16.30
N ASN A 168 12.65 10.26 -15.22
CA ASN A 168 12.57 11.63 -14.70
C ASN A 168 11.21 12.07 -14.14
N LEU A 169 10.19 11.18 -14.08
CA LEU A 169 8.91 11.47 -13.47
C LEU A 169 8.92 11.16 -11.96
N GLU A 170 8.01 11.80 -11.25
CA GLU A 170 7.69 11.47 -9.87
C GLU A 170 6.53 10.47 -9.84
N ALA A 171 6.71 9.39 -9.10
CA ALA A 171 5.71 8.36 -8.88
C ALA A 171 5.43 8.15 -7.39
N GLU A 172 4.19 7.88 -7.04
CA GLU A 172 3.83 7.38 -5.72
C GLU A 172 4.06 5.87 -5.69
N ILE A 173 4.88 5.41 -4.77
CA ILE A 173 5.21 4.00 -4.59
C ILE A 173 4.41 3.47 -3.40
N ALA A 174 3.55 2.49 -3.63
CA ALA A 174 2.81 1.79 -2.59
C ALA A 174 3.48 0.43 -2.29
N TYR A 175 3.75 0.15 -1.02
CA TYR A 175 4.49 -1.03 -0.60
C TYR A 175 4.08 -1.53 0.78
N ASP A 176 4.26 -2.83 1.01
CA ASP A 176 4.20 -3.43 2.35
C ASP A 176 5.62 -3.54 2.91
N PRO A 177 5.95 -2.92 4.05
CA PRO A 177 7.27 -3.07 4.68
C PRO A 177 7.65 -4.50 5.05
N MET A 178 6.67 -5.41 5.13
CA MET A 178 6.90 -6.83 5.42
C MET A 178 7.14 -7.68 4.16
N ASP A 179 6.78 -7.12 2.99
CA ASP A 179 7.03 -7.75 1.69
C ASP A 179 7.54 -6.69 0.71
N MET A 180 8.86 -6.63 0.56
CA MET A 180 9.56 -5.66 -0.26
C MET A 180 10.03 -6.22 -1.61
N GLU A 181 9.62 -7.43 -1.98
CA GLU A 181 10.01 -8.04 -3.26
C GLU A 181 9.30 -7.36 -4.44
N THR A 182 8.03 -7.02 -4.23
CA THR A 182 7.23 -6.33 -5.24
C THR A 182 6.57 -5.10 -4.63
N VAL A 183 6.71 -3.97 -5.31
CA VAL A 183 6.07 -2.71 -4.92
C VAL A 183 5.20 -2.20 -6.06
N THR A 184 4.17 -1.42 -5.76
CA THR A 184 3.26 -0.88 -6.78
C THR A 184 3.62 0.56 -7.11
N VAL A 185 3.84 0.84 -8.37
CA VAL A 185 4.12 2.18 -8.90
C VAL A 185 2.83 2.81 -9.40
N CYS A 186 2.51 3.99 -8.89
CA CYS A 186 1.34 4.77 -9.26
C CYS A 186 1.79 6.11 -9.87
N CYS A 187 1.57 6.30 -11.14
CA CYS A 187 1.82 7.56 -11.86
C CYS A 187 0.50 8.16 -12.37
N ARG A 188 0.46 9.49 -12.50
CA ARG A 188 -0.68 10.16 -13.10
C ARG A 188 -0.84 9.73 -14.56
N GLY A 189 -2.04 9.26 -14.92
CA GLY A 189 -2.39 8.90 -16.30
C GLY A 189 -2.00 7.48 -16.69
N THR A 190 -1.53 6.65 -15.75
CA THR A 190 -1.25 5.23 -15.98
C THR A 190 -1.94 4.39 -14.93
N ASP A 191 -2.32 3.16 -15.29
CA ASP A 191 -2.78 2.20 -14.30
C ASP A 191 -1.63 1.80 -13.37
N PRO A 192 -1.90 1.54 -12.08
CA PRO A 192 -0.89 1.04 -11.16
C PRO A 192 -0.28 -0.27 -11.67
N PHE A 193 1.04 -0.40 -11.60
CA PHE A 193 1.74 -1.60 -12.04
C PHE A 193 2.82 -2.03 -11.05
N PRO A 194 3.17 -3.33 -11.01
CA PRO A 194 4.19 -3.84 -10.11
C PRO A 194 5.61 -3.49 -10.61
N ALA A 195 6.47 -3.10 -9.68
CA ALA A 195 7.91 -2.99 -9.87
C ALA A 195 8.62 -4.00 -8.97
N HIS A 196 9.63 -4.66 -9.49
CA HIS A 196 10.37 -5.71 -8.80
C HIS A 196 11.71 -5.20 -8.29
N ARG A 197 12.14 -5.76 -7.16
CA ARG A 197 13.44 -5.49 -6.60
C ARG A 197 14.53 -5.96 -7.57
N MET A 198 15.54 -5.10 -7.81
CA MET A 198 16.68 -5.45 -8.61
C MET A 198 17.63 -6.36 -7.83
N GLU A 199 17.98 -7.50 -8.41
CA GLU A 199 19.05 -8.36 -7.92
C GLU A 199 20.38 -7.96 -8.58
N ILE A 200 21.44 -7.83 -7.78
CA ILE A 200 22.78 -7.56 -8.27
C ILE A 200 23.25 -8.80 -9.04
N GLY A 201 23.49 -8.63 -10.35
CA GLY A 201 23.91 -9.72 -11.25
C GLY A 201 22.80 -10.35 -12.10
N ALA A 202 21.55 -9.95 -11.94
CA ALA A 202 20.51 -10.28 -12.89
C ALA A 202 20.75 -9.50 -14.20
N PHE A 203 20.95 -10.21 -15.32
CA PHE A 203 20.99 -9.56 -16.63
C PHE A 203 19.62 -8.98 -16.94
N ALA A 204 19.55 -7.70 -17.21
CA ALA A 204 18.34 -7.02 -17.67
C ALA A 204 18.01 -7.48 -19.12
N SER A 205 17.50 -8.71 -19.25
CA SER A 205 17.07 -9.25 -20.54
C SER A 205 15.55 -9.12 -20.77
N ARG A 206 14.81 -8.57 -19.81
CA ARG A 206 13.38 -8.32 -19.97
C ARG A 206 13.16 -6.88 -20.42
N VAL A 207 12.60 -6.76 -21.62
CA VAL A 207 11.90 -5.52 -22.00
C VAL A 207 10.69 -5.41 -21.07
N LEU A 208 10.73 -4.48 -20.14
CA LEU A 208 9.59 -4.24 -19.26
C LEU A 208 8.42 -3.73 -20.10
N PRO A 209 7.20 -4.24 -19.85
CA PRO A 209 6.04 -3.76 -20.57
C PRO A 209 5.85 -2.26 -20.28
N VAL A 210 5.53 -1.51 -21.32
CA VAL A 210 5.12 -0.12 -21.19
C VAL A 210 3.78 -0.12 -20.42
N PRO A 211 3.64 0.70 -19.35
CA PRO A 211 2.39 0.77 -18.59
C PRO A 211 1.20 1.11 -19.49
N VAL A 212 0.05 0.48 -19.21
CA VAL A 212 -1.19 0.76 -19.93
C VAL A 212 -1.52 2.25 -19.81
N GLY A 213 -1.82 2.90 -20.94
CA GLY A 213 -2.05 4.36 -21.01
C GLY A 213 -0.81 5.19 -21.40
N MET A 214 0.42 4.63 -21.39
CA MET A 214 1.60 5.28 -21.95
C MET A 214 1.90 4.86 -23.40
N GLY A 215 1.34 3.73 -23.86
CA GLY A 215 1.53 3.24 -25.22
C GLY A 215 0.90 4.13 -26.30
N ASP A 216 -0.16 4.84 -25.99
CA ASP A 216 -0.91 5.68 -26.92
C ASP A 216 -0.22 6.99 -27.30
N GLY A 217 0.91 7.30 -26.67
CA GLY A 217 1.69 8.53 -26.90
C GLY A 217 3.02 8.32 -27.61
N ILE A 218 3.43 7.09 -27.87
CA ILE A 218 4.63 6.80 -28.66
C ILE A 218 4.18 6.91 -30.13
N PRO A 219 4.63 7.92 -30.90
CA PRO A 219 4.26 8.02 -32.29
C PRO A 219 4.74 6.76 -33.02
N GLU A 220 3.86 6.09 -33.75
CA GLU A 220 4.19 4.89 -34.56
C GLU A 220 5.30 5.17 -35.58
N THR A 221 5.54 6.45 -35.91
CA THR A 221 6.57 6.89 -36.83
C THR A 221 7.40 8.03 -36.23
N SER A 222 8.66 8.10 -36.60
CA SER A 222 9.54 9.21 -36.20
C SER A 222 9.22 10.47 -37.02
N ARG A 223 8.65 11.48 -36.38
CA ARG A 223 8.36 12.78 -37.02
C ARG A 223 9.59 13.38 -37.72
N LEU A 224 10.79 13.13 -37.19
CA LEU A 224 12.03 13.56 -37.81
C LEU A 224 12.32 12.81 -39.11
N LEU A 225 12.19 11.47 -39.09
CA LEU A 225 12.43 10.65 -40.30
C LEU A 225 11.38 10.93 -41.36
N ASP A 226 10.12 11.08 -41.01
CA ASP A 226 9.04 11.44 -41.92
C ASP A 226 9.28 12.81 -42.58
N ALA A 227 9.74 13.80 -41.80
CA ALA A 227 10.08 15.12 -42.32
C ALA A 227 11.29 15.08 -43.25
N LEU A 228 12.32 14.27 -42.90
CA LEU A 228 13.50 14.08 -43.75
C LEU A 228 13.15 13.33 -45.04
N GLU A 229 12.32 12.32 -44.98
CA GLU A 229 11.86 11.57 -46.16
C GLU A 229 11.03 12.47 -47.09
N LYS A 230 10.16 13.29 -46.54
CA LYS A 230 9.37 14.26 -47.31
C LYS A 230 10.28 15.25 -48.01
N LYS A 231 11.26 15.85 -47.31
CA LYS A 231 12.24 16.77 -47.87
C LYS A 231 13.06 16.09 -48.97
N TYR A 232 13.53 14.88 -48.75
CA TYR A 232 14.25 14.10 -49.73
C TYR A 232 13.44 13.86 -51.02
N LYS A 233 12.16 13.51 -50.89
CA LYS A 233 11.27 13.33 -52.06
C LYS A 233 10.99 14.65 -52.81
N GLU A 234 10.87 15.76 -52.08
CA GLU A 234 10.72 17.09 -52.68
C GLU A 234 11.96 17.52 -53.46
N ASP A 235 13.15 17.38 -52.86
CA ASP A 235 14.43 17.74 -53.50
C ASP A 235 14.72 16.85 -54.70
N HIS A 236 14.48 15.51 -54.63
CA HIS A 236 14.69 14.61 -55.74
C HIS A 236 13.60 14.77 -56.84
N GLY A 237 12.36 15.10 -56.44
CA GLY A 237 11.33 15.42 -57.41
C GLY A 237 11.63 16.67 -58.23
N GLN A 238 12.26 17.67 -57.62
CA GLN A 238 12.72 18.89 -58.33
C GLN A 238 13.87 18.58 -59.23
N MET A 239 14.89 17.79 -58.77
CA MET A 239 16.00 17.33 -59.63
C MET A 239 15.52 16.48 -60.81
N ALA A 240 14.61 15.54 -60.57
CA ALA A 240 14.05 14.68 -61.64
C ALA A 240 13.32 15.52 -62.70
N ARG A 241 12.59 16.57 -62.32
CA ARG A 241 11.94 17.52 -63.25
C ARG A 241 12.99 18.36 -64.00
N ALA A 242 14.02 18.83 -63.34
CA ALA A 242 15.13 19.58 -63.95
C ALA A 242 15.95 18.77 -64.95
N LEU A 243 16.05 17.43 -64.73
CA LEU A 243 16.76 16.51 -65.61
C LEU A 243 15.85 15.81 -66.65
N SER A 244 14.60 16.13 -66.70
CA SER A 244 13.65 15.56 -67.64
C SER A 244 13.90 16.22 -69.04
N PHE A 245 14.59 15.44 -69.89
CA PHE A 245 14.85 15.84 -71.33
C PHE A 245 13.53 15.94 -72.13
N GLY A 246 12.37 15.61 -71.55
CA GLY A 246 11.07 15.69 -72.25
C GLY A 246 10.62 17.09 -72.62
N ASP A 247 11.09 18.14 -71.95
CA ASP A 247 10.75 19.52 -72.23
C ASP A 247 11.66 20.18 -73.28
N TYR A 248 12.85 19.63 -73.54
CA TYR A 248 13.75 20.19 -74.58
C TYR A 248 13.29 19.89 -76.02
N GLY A 249 12.38 18.93 -76.19
CA GLY A 249 11.83 18.57 -77.52
C GLY A 249 10.68 19.45 -78.00
N LYS A 250 10.08 20.25 -77.15
CA LYS A 250 8.90 21.04 -77.53
C LYS A 250 9.23 22.49 -77.96
N GLU A 251 10.41 23.00 -77.63
CA GLU A 251 10.80 24.33 -78.08
C GLU A 251 11.57 24.33 -79.43
N ALA A 252 12.05 23.17 -79.90
CA ALA A 252 12.79 23.04 -81.18
C ALA A 252 11.88 22.88 -82.42
N GLY A 253 10.58 22.84 -82.26
CA GLY A 253 9.61 22.61 -83.33
C GLY A 253 8.77 23.78 -83.83
N SER A 254 9.08 25.03 -83.43
CA SER A 254 8.25 26.21 -83.80
C SER A 254 8.99 27.28 -84.63
N HIS A 255 10.07 26.94 -85.30
CA HIS A 255 10.70 27.78 -86.31
C HIS A 255 11.05 26.97 -87.54
N VAL A 256 10.10 26.74 -88.41
CA VAL A 256 10.21 26.69 -89.85
C VAL A 256 8.86 27.21 -90.45
#